data_f6a4c9dae22bb5388b1398c26a640176
#
_entry.id   f6a4c9dae22bb5388b1398c26a640176
#
_cell.length_a   1.000
_cell.length_b   1.000
_cell.length_c   1.000
_cell.angle_alpha   90.00
_cell.angle_beta   90.00
_cell.angle_gamma   90.00
#
_symmetry.space_group_name_H-M   'P 1'
#
loop_
_entity.id
_entity.type
_entity.pdbx_description
1 polymer ?
#
loop_
_entity_poly.entity_id
_entity_poly.type
_entity_poly.pdbx_seq_one_letter_code
_entity_poly.pdbx_strand_id
1 'polypeptide(L)'
;MRPRYLFNAMAEDPYFLEVALDKPLYHLFTYKSPVPVTPGTRVKVPFQRHTEIGIVVRQSKTFQENQAQKPKFRFIEKVLDNRCLFSEKWLNLMRFTATYYLYPIGQTFFTALPKELKTKDNLSFPKPMVRYRLNSSGQQATPPKRAGPLLNLWQTLQKTNISAEEAAQIHPRGRYYLQKYLQAGYLDCLENEQPPSFIYQQQYPLNKEQQKASNAIGASLNLFKVFLLFGITGSGKSEVYFEAMYHALKQGKQVLMLLPVINLTPQFFERLQKHFPTVPIAVLHSKIPAKKRLHNYLTALNGEAKIIIGTRLCIFTPIENLGLIIVDEEQDESFKQESELRYNARDLAIWRGKQVSCPVVLGSATPSLESWYQMEQGKYQLLTLKERAGSGSSLPRIEFIDIHHQKLKDCLLYTSP
;
A
#
# COMPACT_ATOMS: atom_id res chain seq x y z
N MET A 1 -19.80 24.82 30.64
CA MET A 1 -18.44 25.28 30.96
C MET A 1 -17.47 24.66 29.97
N ARG A 2 -16.83 25.47 29.12
CA ARG A 2 -15.83 25.03 28.15
C ARG A 2 -14.50 24.91 28.89
N PRO A 3 -13.74 23.81 28.75
CA PRO A 3 -12.38 23.74 29.30
C PRO A 3 -11.46 24.63 28.42
N ARG A 4 -11.15 25.82 28.93
CA ARG A 4 -10.02 26.60 28.49
C ARG A 4 -8.77 25.86 28.97
N TYR A 5 -8.10 25.16 28.06
CA TYR A 5 -6.75 24.68 28.35
C TYR A 5 -5.81 25.89 28.50
N LEU A 6 -5.43 26.11 29.72
CA LEU A 6 -4.42 27.05 30.17
C LEU A 6 -3.06 26.63 29.57
N PHE A 7 -2.68 27.19 28.41
CA PHE A 7 -1.28 27.30 28.01
C PHE A 7 -0.75 28.66 28.49
N ASN A 8 -0.62 28.83 29.80
CA ASN A 8 0.22 29.85 30.44
C ASN A 8 1.43 29.15 31.03
N ALA A 9 2.42 28.82 30.18
CA ALA A 9 3.78 28.56 30.60
C ALA A 9 4.68 29.46 29.74
N MET A 10 5.56 30.19 30.39
CA MET A 10 6.45 31.21 29.87
C MET A 10 7.16 30.79 28.60
N ALA A 11 7.12 31.68 27.61
CA ALA A 11 7.47 31.46 26.24
C ALA A 11 8.98 31.23 26.07
N GLU A 12 9.36 30.00 25.79
CA GLU A 12 10.35 29.75 24.76
C GLU A 12 9.74 30.20 23.42
N ASP A 13 10.55 30.74 22.50
CA ASP A 13 10.07 31.18 21.20
C ASP A 13 9.23 30.10 20.51
N PRO A 14 8.03 30.43 20.01
CA PRO A 14 7.14 29.44 19.42
C PRO A 14 7.73 28.83 18.14
N TYR A 15 7.44 27.56 17.91
CA TYR A 15 7.75 26.90 16.64
C TYR A 15 6.80 27.40 15.55
N PHE A 16 7.32 27.55 14.34
CA PHE A 16 6.54 27.85 13.15
C PHE A 16 6.33 26.56 12.36
N LEU A 17 5.07 26.29 12.02
CA LEU A 17 4.65 25.09 11.29
C LEU A 17 4.10 25.50 9.94
N GLU A 18 4.64 24.93 8.87
CA GLU A 18 4.02 24.97 7.55
C GLU A 18 3.03 23.80 7.44
N VAL A 19 1.75 24.10 7.27
CA VAL A 19 0.66 23.14 7.33
C VAL A 19 -0.07 23.08 5.98
N ALA A 20 -0.24 21.87 5.45
CA ALA A 20 -1.08 21.59 4.29
C ALA A 20 -2.54 21.49 4.75
N LEU A 21 -3.43 22.30 4.15
CA LEU A 21 -4.89 22.28 4.33
C LEU A 21 -5.56 21.92 3.01
N ASP A 22 -6.74 21.31 3.07
CA ASP A 22 -7.56 20.97 1.89
C ASP A 22 -8.15 22.23 1.26
N LYS A 23 -7.29 23.05 0.66
CA LYS A 23 -7.65 24.32 0.02
C LYS A 23 -7.04 24.41 -1.38
N PRO A 24 -7.74 25.08 -2.33
CA PRO A 24 -7.26 25.23 -3.70
C PRO A 24 -6.17 26.33 -3.80
N LEU A 25 -5.14 26.22 -2.98
CA LEU A 25 -4.04 27.19 -2.90
C LEU A 25 -2.69 26.47 -3.07
N TYR A 26 -1.77 27.15 -3.74
CA TYR A 26 -0.45 26.60 -4.10
C TYR A 26 0.60 26.77 -3.01
N HIS A 27 0.25 27.37 -1.86
CA HIS A 27 1.13 27.57 -0.71
C HIS A 27 0.62 26.83 0.53
N LEU A 28 1.52 26.58 1.46
CA LEU A 28 1.23 26.06 2.79
C LEU A 28 0.83 27.21 3.71
N PHE A 29 0.10 26.90 4.78
CA PHE A 29 -0.31 27.86 5.78
C PHE A 29 0.63 27.82 6.98
N THR A 30 1.05 28.99 7.46
CA THR A 30 1.94 29.08 8.63
C THR A 30 1.14 29.26 9.92
N TYR A 31 1.41 28.40 10.90
CA TYR A 31 0.87 28.46 12.25
C TYR A 31 1.99 28.45 13.29
N LYS A 32 1.66 28.90 14.51
CA LYS A 32 2.55 28.80 15.67
C LYS A 32 2.20 27.57 16.49
N SER A 33 3.21 26.97 17.13
CA SER A 33 3.01 25.89 18.10
C SER A 33 3.86 26.17 19.35
N PRO A 34 3.33 25.98 20.56
CA PRO A 34 4.12 26.09 21.79
C PRO A 34 5.04 24.90 22.01
N VAL A 35 4.85 23.81 21.27
CA VAL A 35 5.62 22.57 21.35
C VAL A 35 6.15 22.18 19.98
N PRO A 36 7.27 21.46 19.90
CA PRO A 36 7.73 20.92 18.62
C PRO A 36 6.72 19.90 18.08
N VAL A 37 6.47 19.97 16.77
CA VAL A 37 5.57 19.02 16.06
C VAL A 37 6.29 18.44 14.87
N THR A 38 6.54 17.14 14.90
CA THR A 38 7.26 16.45 13.83
C THR A 38 6.49 16.56 12.49
N PRO A 39 7.16 16.92 11.37
CA PRO A 39 6.55 16.86 10.06
C PRO A 39 5.90 15.49 9.79
N GLY A 40 4.74 15.50 9.11
CA GLY A 40 3.93 14.30 8.90
C GLY A 40 2.90 14.01 10.01
N THR A 41 2.80 14.87 11.02
CA THR A 41 1.78 14.79 12.08
C THR A 41 0.56 15.60 11.68
N ARG A 42 -0.65 15.12 12.00
CA ARG A 42 -1.89 15.88 11.83
C ARG A 42 -2.09 16.85 12.99
N VAL A 43 -2.54 18.04 12.66
CA VAL A 43 -2.87 19.11 13.61
C VAL A 43 -4.25 19.64 13.34
N LYS A 44 -4.90 20.14 14.39
CA LYS A 44 -6.13 20.91 14.28
C LYS A 44 -5.78 22.39 14.34
N VAL A 45 -6.23 23.14 13.35
CA VAL A 45 -5.89 24.55 13.18
C VAL A 45 -7.13 25.41 13.02
N PRO A 46 -7.11 26.66 13.50
CA PRO A 46 -8.19 27.62 13.23
C PRO A 46 -8.06 28.12 11.80
N PHE A 47 -9.14 27.97 11.01
CA PHE A 47 -9.21 28.48 9.66
C PHE A 47 -10.49 29.30 9.47
N GLN A 48 -10.35 30.58 9.17
CA GLN A 48 -11.46 31.55 9.14
C GLN A 48 -12.32 31.50 10.42
N ARG A 49 -13.56 31.02 10.37
CA ARG A 49 -14.52 30.92 11.49
C ARG A 49 -14.68 29.50 12.04
N HIS A 50 -13.99 28.52 11.50
CA HIS A 50 -14.06 27.11 11.90
C HIS A 50 -12.66 26.52 12.10
N THR A 51 -12.60 25.27 12.43
CA THR A 51 -11.34 24.53 12.61
C THR A 51 -11.21 23.45 11.56
N GLU A 52 -10.00 23.21 11.12
CA GLU A 52 -9.69 22.20 10.11
C GLU A 52 -8.54 21.30 10.54
N ILE A 53 -8.49 20.12 9.96
CA ILE A 53 -7.36 19.20 10.11
C ILE A 53 -6.36 19.53 9.00
N GLY A 54 -5.09 19.71 9.40
CA GLY A 54 -3.97 19.90 8.49
C GLY A 54 -2.86 18.89 8.77
N ILE A 55 -1.93 18.81 7.83
CA ILE A 55 -0.70 18.01 7.95
C ILE A 55 0.48 18.95 8.06
N VAL A 56 1.30 18.79 9.09
CA VAL A 56 2.57 19.54 9.22
C VAL A 56 3.54 19.03 8.17
N VAL A 57 4.00 19.95 7.33
CA VAL A 57 4.94 19.66 6.22
C VAL A 57 6.36 20.05 6.59
N ARG A 58 6.51 21.17 7.34
CA ARG A 58 7.80 21.65 7.86
C ARG A 58 7.62 22.26 9.24
N GLN A 59 8.70 22.27 10.01
CA GLN A 59 8.81 22.97 11.28
C GLN A 59 10.11 23.75 11.31
N SER A 60 10.09 24.98 11.86
CA SER A 60 11.27 25.79 12.14
C SER A 60 11.14 26.55 13.46
N LYS A 61 12.27 26.97 14.03
CA LYS A 61 12.30 27.90 15.17
C LYS A 61 12.29 29.38 14.72
N THR A 62 12.71 29.62 13.48
CA THR A 62 12.77 30.95 12.91
C THR A 62 11.84 31.06 11.73
N PHE A 63 11.15 32.18 11.62
CA PHE A 63 10.41 32.55 10.42
C PHE A 63 11.28 33.55 9.64
N GLN A 64 11.64 33.22 8.40
CA GLN A 64 12.35 34.15 7.53
C GLN A 64 11.38 35.24 7.10
N GLU A 65 11.51 36.42 7.72
CA GLU A 65 10.76 37.62 7.34
C GLU A 65 11.31 38.18 6.05
N ASN A 66 10.64 38.03 4.97
CA ASN A 66 10.97 38.69 3.71
C ASN A 66 10.17 39.99 3.48
N GLN A 67 9.52 40.63 4.48
CA GLN A 67 8.78 41.86 4.24
C GLN A 67 8.45 42.67 5.52
N ALA A 68 8.23 43.95 5.33
CA ALA A 68 8.01 45.02 6.32
C ALA A 68 6.71 44.91 7.18
N GLN A 69 5.93 43.86 7.05
CA GLN A 69 4.75 43.63 7.90
C GLN A 69 4.88 42.28 8.60
N LYS A 70 4.95 42.29 9.95
CA LYS A 70 4.94 41.08 10.77
C LYS A 70 3.58 40.40 10.67
N PRO A 71 3.42 39.26 9.94
CA PRO A 71 2.16 38.58 9.86
C PRO A 71 1.75 38.04 11.24
N LYS A 72 0.50 38.27 11.63
CA LYS A 72 -0.08 37.69 12.86
C LYS A 72 -0.41 36.22 12.62
N PHE A 73 0.52 35.32 12.95
CA PHE A 73 0.28 33.87 12.89
C PHE A 73 -0.60 33.42 14.07
N ARG A 74 -1.58 32.58 13.77
CA ARG A 74 -2.43 31.92 14.80
C ARG A 74 -1.74 30.69 15.33
N PHE A 75 -2.05 30.32 16.57
CA PHE A 75 -1.60 29.05 17.14
C PHE A 75 -2.46 27.89 16.63
N ILE A 76 -1.86 26.69 16.52
CA ILE A 76 -2.61 25.45 16.36
C ILE A 76 -3.51 25.23 17.59
N GLU A 77 -4.64 24.55 17.39
CA GLU A 77 -5.52 24.22 18.53
C GLU A 77 -5.08 22.93 19.24
N LYS A 78 -4.64 21.95 18.45
CA LYS A 78 -4.29 20.63 18.98
C LYS A 78 -3.40 19.86 18.02
N VAL A 79 -2.44 19.09 18.56
CA VAL A 79 -1.76 18.00 17.87
C VAL A 79 -2.66 16.76 17.99
N LEU A 80 -2.99 16.12 16.85
CA LEU A 80 -3.97 15.04 16.80
C LEU A 80 -3.34 13.66 16.99
N ASP A 81 -2.11 13.49 16.55
CA ASP A 81 -1.44 12.20 16.56
C ASP A 81 -0.28 12.18 17.57
N ASN A 82 -0.18 11.10 18.34
CA ASN A 82 0.91 10.91 19.29
C ASN A 82 2.25 10.54 18.64
N ARG A 83 2.25 10.30 17.33
CA ARG A 83 3.43 9.99 16.52
C ARG A 83 3.28 10.57 15.12
N CYS A 84 4.40 10.71 14.42
CA CYS A 84 4.40 11.03 13.00
C CYS A 84 3.71 9.91 12.21
N LEU A 85 2.70 10.25 11.40
CA LEU A 85 2.01 9.29 10.53
C LEU A 85 2.68 9.18 9.17
N PHE A 86 3.23 10.28 8.66
CA PHE A 86 3.72 10.36 7.29
C PHE A 86 5.20 10.68 7.27
N SER A 87 6.00 9.72 6.81
CA SER A 87 7.46 9.88 6.72
C SER A 87 7.86 10.99 5.76
N GLU A 88 9.09 11.48 5.88
CA GLU A 88 9.64 12.50 4.97
C GLU A 88 9.62 12.03 3.50
N LYS A 89 9.81 10.72 3.26
CA LYS A 89 9.67 10.14 1.92
C LYS A 89 8.27 10.34 1.36
N TRP A 90 7.25 10.14 2.18
CA TRP A 90 5.86 10.36 1.75
C TRP A 90 5.57 11.86 1.55
N LEU A 91 6.04 12.73 2.43
CA LEU A 91 5.90 14.19 2.27
C LEU A 91 6.55 14.66 0.96
N ASN A 92 7.71 14.13 0.62
CA ASN A 92 8.42 14.41 -0.63
C ASN A 92 7.64 13.94 -1.86
N LEU A 93 7.00 12.75 -1.80
CA LEU A 93 6.12 12.28 -2.87
C LEU A 93 4.97 13.26 -3.10
N MET A 94 4.34 13.76 -2.04
CA MET A 94 3.25 14.72 -2.16
C MET A 94 3.71 16.07 -2.72
N ARG A 95 4.85 16.60 -2.24
CA ARG A 95 5.44 17.85 -2.77
C ARG A 95 5.79 17.71 -4.26
N PHE A 96 6.46 16.62 -4.63
CA PHE A 96 6.78 16.35 -6.03
C PHE A 96 5.51 16.28 -6.88
N THR A 97 4.50 15.54 -6.44
CA THR A 97 3.24 15.40 -7.17
C THR A 97 2.56 16.75 -7.38
N ALA A 98 2.46 17.58 -6.33
CA ALA A 98 1.87 18.90 -6.42
C ALA A 98 2.61 19.79 -7.42
N THR A 99 3.95 19.80 -7.37
CA THR A 99 4.79 20.63 -8.24
C THR A 99 4.77 20.12 -9.69
N TYR A 100 4.91 18.82 -9.89
CA TYR A 100 4.99 18.24 -11.23
C TYR A 100 3.67 18.35 -12.01
N TYR A 101 2.54 18.12 -11.32
CA TYR A 101 1.22 18.21 -11.94
C TYR A 101 0.56 19.59 -11.77
N LEU A 102 1.28 20.58 -11.26
CA LEU A 102 0.81 21.95 -11.08
C LEU A 102 -0.56 22.00 -10.37
N TYR A 103 -0.67 21.27 -9.26
CA TYR A 103 -1.91 21.17 -8.50
C TYR A 103 -1.75 21.70 -7.07
N PRO A 104 -2.79 22.30 -6.46
CA PRO A 104 -2.71 22.86 -5.11
C PRO A 104 -2.15 21.86 -4.10
N ILE A 105 -1.09 22.27 -3.39
CA ILE A 105 -0.32 21.37 -2.53
C ILE A 105 -1.17 20.74 -1.42
N GLY A 106 -2.04 21.53 -0.78
CA GLY A 106 -2.94 21.01 0.26
C GLY A 106 -3.89 19.96 -0.30
N GLN A 107 -4.55 20.24 -1.41
CA GLN A 107 -5.46 19.28 -2.06
C GLN A 107 -4.73 18.01 -2.52
N THR A 108 -3.47 18.11 -2.95
CA THR A 108 -2.65 16.93 -3.28
C THR A 108 -2.50 16.01 -2.07
N PHE A 109 -2.13 16.56 -0.91
CA PHE A 109 -2.02 15.81 0.33
C PHE A 109 -3.34 15.13 0.70
N PHE A 110 -4.42 15.87 0.61
CA PHE A 110 -5.75 15.38 0.99
C PHE A 110 -6.33 14.37 -0.01
N THR A 111 -5.98 14.43 -1.29
CA THR A 111 -6.34 13.40 -2.27
C THR A 111 -5.82 12.02 -1.87
N ALA A 112 -4.63 11.95 -1.28
CA ALA A 112 -3.99 10.71 -0.85
C ALA A 112 -4.61 10.06 0.41
N LEU A 113 -5.47 10.77 1.14
CA LEU A 113 -5.97 10.33 2.45
C LEU A 113 -7.35 9.70 2.40
N PRO A 114 -7.60 8.63 3.18
CA PRO A 114 -8.96 8.20 3.52
C PRO A 114 -9.76 9.32 4.20
N LYS A 115 -11.08 9.32 4.01
CA LYS A 115 -11.98 10.35 4.56
C LYS A 115 -11.82 10.55 6.07
N GLU A 116 -11.63 9.47 6.81
CA GLU A 116 -11.53 9.49 8.26
C GLU A 116 -10.29 10.24 8.75
N LEU A 117 -9.17 10.17 8.01
CA LEU A 117 -7.97 10.93 8.36
C LEU A 117 -8.16 12.43 8.13
N LYS A 118 -9.08 12.81 7.25
CA LYS A 118 -9.41 14.21 6.94
C LYS A 118 -10.37 14.83 7.95
N THR A 119 -11.20 14.01 8.63
CA THR A 119 -12.35 14.50 9.39
C THR A 119 -12.35 14.14 10.87
N LYS A 120 -11.63 13.09 11.29
CA LYS A 120 -11.65 12.62 12.67
C LYS A 120 -10.43 13.08 13.46
N ASP A 121 -10.66 13.67 14.62
CA ASP A 121 -9.60 14.04 15.54
C ASP A 121 -8.88 12.78 16.06
N ASN A 122 -9.62 11.79 16.52
CA ASN A 122 -9.07 10.55 17.06
C ASN A 122 -9.21 9.42 16.03
N LEU A 123 -8.10 8.75 15.74
CA LEU A 123 -8.07 7.55 14.91
C LEU A 123 -7.96 6.33 15.81
N SER A 124 -8.78 5.33 15.53
CA SER A 124 -8.59 4.00 16.09
C SER A 124 -7.60 3.24 15.21
N PHE A 125 -6.35 3.22 15.61
CA PHE A 125 -5.36 2.38 14.93
C PHE A 125 -5.68 0.91 15.13
N PRO A 126 -5.40 0.05 14.14
CA PRO A 126 -5.36 -1.38 14.38
C PRO A 126 -4.47 -1.64 15.60
N LYS A 127 -4.93 -2.46 16.50
CA LYS A 127 -4.04 -2.90 17.58
C LYS A 127 -2.89 -3.66 16.95
N PRO A 128 -1.66 -3.55 17.49
CA PRO A 128 -0.55 -4.37 17.04
C PRO A 128 -1.01 -5.83 16.96
N MET A 129 -0.60 -6.54 15.93
CA MET A 129 -0.97 -7.94 15.78
C MET A 129 -0.31 -8.71 16.92
N VAL A 130 -1.07 -8.94 17.98
CA VAL A 130 -0.63 -9.76 19.11
C VAL A 130 -0.70 -11.22 18.66
N ARG A 131 0.41 -11.90 18.74
CA ARG A 131 0.47 -13.35 18.53
C ARG A 131 0.53 -14.04 19.90
N TYR A 132 -0.05 -15.21 19.96
CA TYR A 132 -0.13 -16.00 21.19
C TYR A 132 0.63 -17.29 20.99
N ARG A 133 1.41 -17.68 22.00
CA ARG A 133 2.16 -18.92 22.05
C ARG A 133 1.94 -19.60 23.40
N LEU A 134 1.89 -20.94 23.43
CA LEU A 134 1.94 -21.66 24.70
C LEU A 134 3.31 -21.44 25.37
N ASN A 135 3.27 -20.96 26.60
CA ASN A 135 4.43 -20.88 27.46
C ASN A 135 4.75 -22.24 28.13
N SER A 136 5.76 -22.28 28.98
CA SER A 136 6.18 -23.52 29.66
C SER A 136 5.03 -24.15 30.47
N SER A 137 4.21 -23.36 31.14
CA SER A 137 3.04 -23.85 31.89
C SER A 137 1.95 -24.37 30.95
N GLY A 138 1.71 -23.69 29.81
CA GLY A 138 0.74 -24.13 28.81
C GLY A 138 1.18 -25.42 28.11
N GLN A 139 2.47 -25.61 27.85
CA GLN A 139 2.99 -26.85 27.26
C GLN A 139 2.83 -28.07 28.15
N GLN A 140 2.86 -27.89 29.48
CA GLN A 140 2.64 -28.94 30.48
C GLN A 140 1.16 -29.14 30.84
N ALA A 141 0.29 -28.23 30.44
CA ALA A 141 -1.14 -28.32 30.73
C ALA A 141 -1.83 -29.43 29.91
N THR A 142 -2.87 -30.01 30.48
CA THR A 142 -3.63 -31.06 29.80
C THR A 142 -4.38 -30.50 28.59
N PRO A 143 -4.16 -31.03 27.38
CA PRO A 143 -4.88 -30.59 26.20
C PRO A 143 -6.39 -30.87 26.30
N PRO A 144 -7.24 -30.19 25.51
CA PRO A 144 -8.67 -30.46 25.47
C PRO A 144 -8.98 -31.92 25.19
N LYS A 145 -9.81 -32.57 26.03
CA LYS A 145 -10.10 -34.03 26.00
C LYS A 145 -10.88 -34.49 24.76
N ARG A 146 -11.56 -33.59 24.03
CA ARG A 146 -12.37 -33.93 22.84
C ARG A 146 -11.62 -33.60 21.55
N ALA A 147 -11.54 -34.59 20.66
CA ALA A 147 -11.10 -34.35 19.29
C ALA A 147 -12.02 -33.31 18.61
N GLY A 148 -11.44 -32.39 17.83
CA GLY A 148 -12.20 -31.37 17.11
C GLY A 148 -11.45 -30.02 17.00
N PRO A 149 -12.13 -28.98 16.51
CA PRO A 149 -11.50 -27.67 16.26
C PRO A 149 -10.77 -27.06 17.47
N LEU A 150 -11.20 -27.36 18.69
CA LEU A 150 -10.55 -26.86 19.90
C LEU A 150 -9.20 -27.55 20.16
N LEU A 151 -9.12 -28.87 19.93
CA LEU A 151 -7.86 -29.59 19.99
C LEU A 151 -6.90 -29.13 18.89
N ASN A 152 -7.42 -28.89 17.68
CA ASN A 152 -6.63 -28.33 16.57
C ASN A 152 -6.07 -26.96 16.93
N LEU A 153 -6.85 -26.09 17.59
CA LEU A 153 -6.39 -24.79 18.07
C LEU A 153 -5.23 -24.95 19.07
N TRP A 154 -5.37 -25.86 20.01
CA TRP A 154 -4.34 -26.15 21.01
C TRP A 154 -3.06 -26.68 20.37
N GLN A 155 -3.17 -27.66 19.47
CA GLN A 155 -2.04 -28.24 18.74
C GLN A 155 -1.34 -27.22 17.85
N THR A 156 -2.09 -26.29 17.26
CA THR A 156 -1.52 -25.20 16.49
C THR A 156 -0.73 -24.24 17.39
N LEU A 157 -1.25 -23.89 18.57
CA LEU A 157 -0.56 -23.08 19.57
C LEU A 157 0.72 -23.74 20.11
N GLN A 158 0.79 -25.09 20.09
CA GLN A 158 2.02 -25.82 20.46
C GLN A 158 3.12 -25.70 19.40
N LYS A 159 2.73 -25.59 18.14
CA LYS A 159 3.66 -25.61 16.99
C LYS A 159 4.06 -24.23 16.52
N THR A 160 3.12 -23.27 16.59
CA THR A 160 3.29 -21.94 15.99
C THR A 160 2.62 -20.85 16.84
N ASN A 161 3.11 -19.62 16.67
CA ASN A 161 2.46 -18.45 17.25
C ASN A 161 1.28 -18.07 16.36
N ILE A 162 0.09 -17.89 16.91
CA ILE A 162 -1.12 -17.53 16.14
C ILE A 162 -1.72 -16.21 16.61
N SER A 163 -2.35 -15.48 15.69
CA SER A 163 -3.15 -14.29 15.98
C SER A 163 -4.57 -14.65 16.41
N ALA A 164 -5.30 -13.66 16.92
CA ALA A 164 -6.71 -13.83 17.27
C ALA A 164 -7.60 -14.11 16.04
N GLU A 165 -7.19 -13.62 14.86
CA GLU A 165 -7.86 -13.84 13.58
C GLU A 165 -7.67 -15.29 13.11
N GLU A 166 -6.44 -15.78 13.16
CA GLU A 166 -6.10 -17.18 12.81
C GLU A 166 -6.82 -18.16 13.75
N ALA A 167 -6.86 -17.86 15.04
CA ALA A 167 -7.61 -18.66 16.00
C ALA A 167 -9.12 -18.71 15.70
N ALA A 168 -9.70 -17.61 15.22
CA ALA A 168 -11.11 -17.53 14.82
C ALA A 168 -11.40 -18.35 13.53
N GLN A 169 -10.40 -18.53 12.65
CA GLN A 169 -10.51 -19.41 11.48
C GLN A 169 -10.47 -20.90 11.86
N ILE A 170 -9.64 -21.25 12.86
CA ILE A 170 -9.52 -22.64 13.33
C ILE A 170 -10.76 -23.07 14.15
N HIS A 171 -11.29 -22.16 14.97
CA HIS A 171 -12.46 -22.44 15.82
C HIS A 171 -13.38 -21.21 15.89
N PRO A 172 -14.71 -21.34 15.72
CA PRO A 172 -15.66 -20.21 15.78
C PRO A 172 -15.56 -19.34 17.04
N ARG A 173 -15.19 -19.95 18.18
CA ARG A 173 -14.90 -19.27 19.44
C ARG A 173 -13.40 -19.15 19.74
N GLY A 174 -12.53 -19.16 18.74
CA GLY A 174 -11.08 -19.16 18.90
C GLY A 174 -10.56 -17.98 19.73
N ARG A 175 -11.07 -16.76 19.48
CA ARG A 175 -10.76 -15.56 20.28
C ARG A 175 -11.10 -15.71 21.75
N TYR A 176 -12.26 -16.31 22.07
CA TYR A 176 -12.67 -16.57 23.45
C TYR A 176 -11.71 -17.56 24.14
N TYR A 177 -11.30 -18.62 23.46
CA TYR A 177 -10.38 -19.59 24.04
C TYR A 177 -8.97 -19.02 24.23
N LEU A 178 -8.49 -18.18 23.33
CA LEU A 178 -7.22 -17.45 23.53
C LEU A 178 -7.25 -16.59 24.81
N GLN A 179 -8.35 -15.84 25.02
CA GLN A 179 -8.49 -15.04 26.24
C GLN A 179 -8.54 -15.92 27.50
N LYS A 180 -9.28 -17.04 27.44
CA LYS A 180 -9.37 -17.99 28.56
C LYS A 180 -8.01 -18.60 28.89
N TYR A 181 -7.23 -19.00 27.89
CA TYR A 181 -5.89 -19.56 28.07
C TYR A 181 -4.90 -18.50 28.55
N LEU A 182 -5.03 -17.26 28.11
CA LEU A 182 -4.24 -16.14 28.60
C LEU A 182 -4.52 -15.86 30.08
N GLN A 183 -5.81 -15.82 30.47
CA GLN A 183 -6.22 -15.65 31.88
C GLN A 183 -5.76 -16.82 32.77
N ALA A 184 -5.69 -18.01 32.21
CA ALA A 184 -5.15 -19.19 32.89
C ALA A 184 -3.62 -19.21 32.98
N GLY A 185 -2.93 -18.22 32.41
CA GLY A 185 -1.45 -18.15 32.43
C GLY A 185 -0.78 -19.17 31.51
N TYR A 186 -1.47 -19.70 30.51
CA TYR A 186 -0.91 -20.71 29.59
C TYR A 186 -0.30 -20.10 28.32
N LEU A 187 -0.57 -18.82 28.05
CA LEU A 187 -0.11 -18.13 26.84
C LEU A 187 0.79 -16.96 27.18
N ASP A 188 1.84 -16.81 26.36
CA ASP A 188 2.56 -15.55 26.24
C ASP A 188 1.97 -14.71 25.12
N CYS A 189 1.89 -13.39 25.37
CA CYS A 189 1.57 -12.39 24.36
C CYS A 189 2.87 -11.89 23.74
N LEU A 190 3.02 -12.11 22.45
CA LEU A 190 4.17 -11.66 21.68
C LEU A 190 3.76 -10.42 20.91
N GLU A 191 4.06 -9.24 21.46
CA GLU A 191 3.86 -7.97 20.77
C GLU A 191 5.04 -7.74 19.82
N ASN A 192 4.75 -7.44 18.56
CA ASN A 192 5.76 -7.14 17.53
C ASN A 192 6.73 -8.28 17.15
N GLU A 193 6.50 -9.52 17.50
CA GLU A 193 7.22 -10.59 16.82
C GLU A 193 6.86 -10.58 15.33
N GLN A 194 7.87 -10.56 14.50
CA GLN A 194 7.68 -10.76 13.07
C GLN A 194 6.93 -12.08 12.87
N PRO A 195 5.95 -12.16 11.97
CA PRO A 195 5.30 -13.42 11.66
C PRO A 195 6.36 -14.46 11.37
N PRO A 196 6.13 -15.74 11.77
CA PRO A 196 7.04 -16.82 11.41
C PRO A 196 7.34 -16.73 9.92
N SER A 197 8.54 -17.10 9.53
CA SER A 197 9.05 -17.03 8.16
C SER A 197 7.93 -17.17 7.12
N PHE A 198 7.75 -16.14 6.30
CA PHE A 198 6.67 -16.12 5.30
C PHE A 198 6.67 -17.43 4.53
N ILE A 199 5.54 -18.13 4.55
CA ILE A 199 5.36 -19.33 3.74
C ILE A 199 5.08 -18.85 2.31
N TYR A 200 6.00 -19.14 1.42
CA TYR A 200 5.82 -19.01 -0.01
C TYR A 200 5.60 -20.39 -0.62
N GLN A 201 4.49 -20.56 -1.29
CA GLN A 201 4.14 -21.81 -1.96
C GLN A 201 4.11 -21.56 -3.47
N GLN A 202 5.21 -21.90 -4.13
CA GLN A 202 5.26 -21.86 -5.58
C GLN A 202 4.25 -22.88 -6.14
N GLN A 203 3.23 -22.38 -6.85
CA GLN A 203 2.16 -23.23 -7.38
C GLN A 203 2.56 -23.91 -8.69
N TYR A 204 3.39 -23.26 -9.49
CA TYR A 204 3.85 -23.73 -10.78
C TYR A 204 5.36 -23.52 -10.91
N PRO A 205 6.10 -24.50 -11.50
CA PRO A 205 7.51 -24.30 -11.77
C PRO A 205 7.69 -23.19 -12.82
N LEU A 206 8.64 -22.29 -12.58
CA LEU A 206 8.96 -21.24 -13.53
C LEU A 206 9.72 -21.83 -14.72
N ASN A 207 9.40 -21.40 -15.93
CA ASN A 207 10.23 -21.68 -17.09
C ASN A 207 11.51 -20.83 -17.07
N LYS A 208 12.44 -21.10 -18.00
CA LYS A 208 13.74 -20.42 -18.06
C LYS A 208 13.63 -18.90 -18.20
N GLU A 209 12.67 -18.41 -18.99
CA GLU A 209 12.46 -16.97 -19.20
C GLU A 209 11.92 -16.30 -17.93
N GLN A 210 10.92 -16.92 -17.28
CA GLN A 210 10.33 -16.45 -16.04
C GLN A 210 11.37 -16.44 -14.89
N GLN A 211 12.18 -17.50 -14.78
CA GLN A 211 13.25 -17.58 -13.77
C GLN A 211 14.31 -16.50 -14.00
N LYS A 212 14.73 -16.28 -15.27
CA LYS A 212 15.67 -15.22 -15.63
C LYS A 212 15.11 -13.84 -15.26
N ALA A 213 13.84 -13.59 -15.56
CA ALA A 213 13.17 -12.32 -15.25
C ALA A 213 13.08 -12.10 -13.73
N SER A 214 12.63 -13.09 -12.97
CA SER A 214 12.52 -13.02 -11.52
C SER A 214 13.89 -12.81 -10.87
N ASN A 215 14.93 -13.53 -11.29
CA ASN A 215 16.28 -13.37 -10.78
C ASN A 215 16.84 -11.96 -11.05
N ALA A 216 16.59 -11.39 -12.24
CA ALA A 216 17.03 -10.04 -12.58
C ALA A 216 16.37 -8.98 -11.69
N ILE A 217 15.07 -9.12 -11.40
CA ILE A 217 14.33 -8.26 -10.49
C ILE A 217 14.86 -8.44 -9.05
N GLY A 218 14.98 -9.68 -8.59
CA GLY A 218 15.48 -10.03 -7.26
C GLY A 218 16.88 -9.50 -6.97
N ALA A 219 17.80 -9.60 -7.95
CA ALA A 219 19.14 -9.05 -7.85
C ALA A 219 19.21 -7.52 -7.81
N SER A 220 18.14 -6.85 -8.21
CA SER A 220 18.04 -5.39 -8.21
C SER A 220 17.31 -4.81 -6.98
N LEU A 221 16.92 -5.63 -6.02
CA LEU A 221 16.36 -5.15 -4.76
C LEU A 221 17.37 -4.22 -4.07
N ASN A 222 16.86 -3.10 -3.52
CA ASN A 222 17.65 -1.98 -2.98
C ASN A 222 18.40 -1.10 -4.01
N LEU A 223 18.15 -1.31 -5.32
CA LEU A 223 18.65 -0.46 -6.39
C LEU A 223 17.47 0.07 -7.22
N PHE A 224 17.52 1.34 -7.60
CA PHE A 224 16.53 1.85 -8.55
C PHE A 224 16.80 1.30 -9.94
N LYS A 225 15.86 0.54 -10.45
CA LYS A 225 15.85 0.03 -11.81
C LYS A 225 14.43 -0.12 -12.30
N VAL A 226 14.18 0.21 -13.56
CA VAL A 226 12.87 -0.01 -14.17
C VAL A 226 12.99 -1.19 -15.15
N PHE A 227 12.12 -2.17 -14.95
CA PHE A 227 11.97 -3.33 -15.81
C PHE A 227 10.69 -3.22 -16.61
N LEU A 228 10.78 -3.37 -17.93
CA LEU A 228 9.63 -3.59 -18.79
C LEU A 228 9.49 -5.11 -18.99
N LEU A 229 8.53 -5.72 -18.28
CA LEU A 229 8.23 -7.14 -18.42
C LEU A 229 7.21 -7.33 -19.54
N PHE A 230 7.73 -7.57 -20.74
CA PHE A 230 6.96 -7.82 -21.95
C PHE A 230 6.65 -9.31 -22.07
N GLY A 231 5.38 -9.66 -22.12
CA GLY A 231 4.98 -11.05 -22.27
C GLY A 231 3.55 -11.17 -22.79
N ILE A 232 3.36 -12.06 -23.75
CA ILE A 232 2.05 -12.33 -24.35
C ILE A 232 1.03 -12.73 -23.27
N THR A 233 -0.25 -12.59 -23.59
CA THR A 233 -1.33 -13.05 -22.69
C THR A 233 -1.17 -14.53 -22.39
N GLY A 234 -1.17 -14.90 -21.09
CA GLY A 234 -0.93 -16.27 -20.65
C GLY A 234 0.55 -16.68 -20.56
N SER A 235 1.51 -15.76 -20.74
CA SER A 235 2.95 -16.06 -20.56
C SER A 235 3.38 -16.25 -19.11
N GLY A 236 2.47 -16.05 -18.15
CA GLY A 236 2.76 -16.22 -16.73
C GLY A 236 3.47 -15.02 -16.09
N LYS A 237 3.26 -13.79 -16.56
CA LYS A 237 3.76 -12.57 -15.92
C LYS A 237 3.48 -12.57 -14.40
N SER A 238 2.30 -13.03 -13.98
CA SER A 238 1.92 -13.06 -12.56
C SER A 238 2.84 -13.97 -11.73
N GLU A 239 3.32 -15.08 -12.28
CA GLU A 239 4.25 -15.97 -11.57
C GLU A 239 5.60 -15.27 -11.34
N VAL A 240 6.07 -14.48 -12.32
CA VAL A 240 7.26 -13.64 -12.16
C VAL A 240 7.05 -12.59 -11.07
N TYR A 241 5.85 -11.98 -11.00
CA TYR A 241 5.52 -11.03 -9.94
C TYR A 241 5.54 -11.70 -8.57
N PHE A 242 4.93 -12.87 -8.41
CA PHE A 242 4.88 -13.56 -7.14
C PHE A 242 6.26 -13.97 -6.64
N GLU A 243 7.12 -14.45 -7.54
CA GLU A 243 8.50 -14.76 -7.20
C GLU A 243 9.30 -13.51 -6.81
N ALA A 244 9.15 -12.41 -7.56
CA ALA A 244 9.78 -11.14 -7.22
C ALA A 244 9.28 -10.59 -5.87
N MET A 245 7.98 -10.71 -5.58
CA MET A 245 7.41 -10.37 -4.26
C MET A 245 8.06 -11.21 -3.15
N TYR A 246 8.21 -12.53 -3.37
CA TYR A 246 8.86 -13.41 -2.40
C TYR A 246 10.29 -12.95 -2.09
N HIS A 247 11.07 -12.62 -3.10
CA HIS A 247 12.43 -12.09 -2.90
C HIS A 247 12.43 -10.80 -2.06
N ALA A 248 11.51 -9.88 -2.32
CA ALA A 248 11.38 -8.65 -1.54
C ALA A 248 10.95 -8.92 -0.09
N LEU A 249 9.95 -9.77 0.10
CA LEU A 249 9.45 -10.14 1.43
C LEU A 249 10.51 -10.86 2.27
N LYS A 250 11.32 -11.71 1.66
CA LYS A 250 12.46 -12.41 2.33
C LYS A 250 13.49 -11.43 2.88
N GLN A 251 13.62 -10.23 2.27
CA GLN A 251 14.47 -9.15 2.78
C GLN A 251 13.73 -8.23 3.78
N GLY A 252 12.52 -8.60 4.25
CA GLY A 252 11.72 -7.81 5.16
C GLY A 252 11.09 -6.57 4.53
N LYS A 253 11.07 -6.47 3.19
CA LYS A 253 10.51 -5.32 2.47
C LYS A 253 9.01 -5.47 2.28
N GLN A 254 8.36 -4.32 2.05
CA GLN A 254 6.96 -4.25 1.62
C GLN A 254 6.90 -4.13 0.09
N VAL A 255 5.83 -4.64 -0.49
CA VAL A 255 5.57 -4.60 -1.92
C VAL A 255 4.33 -3.76 -2.22
N LEU A 256 4.40 -2.90 -3.21
CA LEU A 256 3.26 -2.19 -3.77
C LEU A 256 2.94 -2.74 -5.16
N MET A 257 1.71 -3.20 -5.37
CA MET A 257 1.22 -3.63 -6.67
C MET A 257 0.03 -2.80 -7.11
N LEU A 258 0.15 -2.18 -8.28
CA LEU A 258 -0.91 -1.43 -8.94
C LEU A 258 -1.53 -2.29 -10.03
N LEU A 259 -2.85 -2.37 -10.02
CA LEU A 259 -3.66 -3.13 -10.99
C LEU A 259 -4.77 -2.26 -11.57
N PRO A 260 -5.13 -2.41 -12.85
CA PRO A 260 -6.39 -1.90 -13.35
C PRO A 260 -7.58 -2.46 -12.57
N VAL A 261 -8.69 -1.70 -12.52
CA VAL A 261 -9.89 -2.11 -11.76
C VAL A 261 -10.43 -3.47 -12.21
N ILE A 262 -10.32 -3.77 -13.52
CA ILE A 262 -10.80 -5.02 -14.11
C ILE A 262 -9.98 -6.24 -13.67
N ASN A 263 -8.71 -6.06 -13.32
CA ASN A 263 -7.81 -7.14 -12.90
C ASN A 263 -7.89 -7.46 -11.40
N LEU A 264 -8.61 -6.63 -10.63
CA LEU A 264 -8.86 -6.88 -9.20
C LEU A 264 -9.97 -7.92 -9.00
N THR A 265 -9.78 -9.11 -9.55
CA THR A 265 -10.75 -10.20 -9.51
C THR A 265 -10.57 -11.10 -8.27
N PRO A 266 -11.64 -11.78 -7.80
CA PRO A 266 -11.51 -12.78 -6.74
C PRO A 266 -10.47 -13.85 -7.07
N GLN A 267 -10.41 -14.29 -8.32
CA GLN A 267 -9.46 -15.30 -8.80
C GLN A 267 -8.00 -14.86 -8.64
N PHE A 268 -7.72 -13.58 -8.91
CA PHE A 268 -6.37 -13.04 -8.68
C PHE A 268 -6.00 -13.10 -7.18
N PHE A 269 -6.93 -12.72 -6.30
CA PHE A 269 -6.70 -12.78 -4.85
C PHE A 269 -6.55 -14.20 -4.33
N GLU A 270 -7.35 -15.15 -4.82
CA GLU A 270 -7.20 -16.58 -4.47
C GLU A 270 -5.83 -17.11 -4.89
N ARG A 271 -5.36 -16.78 -6.10
CA ARG A 271 -4.03 -17.16 -6.55
C ARG A 271 -2.95 -16.56 -5.66
N LEU A 272 -3.02 -15.27 -5.40
CA LEU A 272 -2.07 -14.60 -4.52
C LEU A 272 -2.05 -15.22 -3.13
N GLN A 273 -3.22 -15.53 -2.57
CA GLN A 273 -3.34 -16.11 -1.24
C GLN A 273 -2.81 -17.56 -1.18
N LYS A 274 -2.93 -18.33 -2.28
CA LYS A 274 -2.28 -19.64 -2.41
C LYS A 274 -0.76 -19.55 -2.41
N HIS A 275 -0.20 -18.54 -3.06
CA HIS A 275 1.26 -18.31 -3.04
C HIS A 275 1.75 -17.79 -1.68
N PHE A 276 0.95 -16.95 -1.02
CA PHE A 276 1.30 -16.24 0.23
C PHE A 276 0.27 -16.47 1.34
N PRO A 277 0.08 -17.71 1.82
CA PRO A 277 -1.01 -18.02 2.75
C PRO A 277 -0.91 -17.32 4.10
N THR A 278 0.30 -16.93 4.53
CA THR A 278 0.54 -16.31 5.84
C THR A 278 0.91 -14.84 5.77
N VAL A 279 1.01 -14.26 4.57
CA VAL A 279 1.43 -12.87 4.39
C VAL A 279 0.25 -11.91 4.53
N PRO A 280 0.33 -10.90 5.42
CA PRO A 280 -0.72 -9.89 5.53
C PRO A 280 -0.80 -9.02 4.27
N ILE A 281 -1.98 -8.98 3.65
CA ILE A 281 -2.26 -8.26 2.41
C ILE A 281 -3.24 -7.12 2.68
N ALA A 282 -2.88 -5.90 2.28
CA ALA A 282 -3.79 -4.75 2.27
C ALA A 282 -4.30 -4.48 0.85
N VAL A 283 -5.62 -4.45 0.70
CA VAL A 283 -6.27 -4.17 -0.59
C VAL A 283 -6.93 -2.79 -0.54
N LEU A 284 -6.66 -1.93 -1.53
CA LEU A 284 -7.06 -0.53 -1.56
C LEU A 284 -7.67 -0.14 -2.91
N HIS A 285 -8.99 -0.13 -2.99
CA HIS A 285 -9.75 0.37 -4.14
C HIS A 285 -11.13 0.92 -3.73
N SER A 286 -11.79 1.63 -4.62
CA SER A 286 -13.05 2.35 -4.34
C SER A 286 -14.22 1.45 -3.93
N LYS A 287 -14.27 0.20 -4.42
CA LYS A 287 -15.35 -0.77 -4.12
C LYS A 287 -15.28 -1.35 -2.70
N ILE A 288 -14.18 -1.15 -1.95
CA ILE A 288 -14.05 -1.63 -0.58
C ILE A 288 -14.80 -0.70 0.38
N PRO A 289 -15.58 -1.25 1.34
CA PRO A 289 -16.24 -0.45 2.37
C PRO A 289 -15.25 0.46 3.11
N ALA A 290 -15.65 1.70 3.41
CA ALA A 290 -14.78 2.74 3.98
C ALA A 290 -14.03 2.27 5.24
N LYS A 291 -14.71 1.58 6.16
CA LYS A 291 -14.10 1.05 7.40
C LYS A 291 -12.98 0.04 7.10
N LYS A 292 -13.18 -0.89 6.16
CA LYS A 292 -12.17 -1.87 5.74
C LYS A 292 -11.03 -1.20 4.99
N ARG A 293 -11.33 -0.22 4.14
CA ARG A 293 -10.32 0.57 3.43
C ARG A 293 -9.43 1.36 4.38
N LEU A 294 -9.99 2.01 5.39
CA LEU A 294 -9.23 2.67 6.45
C LEU A 294 -8.34 1.67 7.20
N HIS A 295 -8.88 0.52 7.60
CA HIS A 295 -8.11 -0.53 8.28
C HIS A 295 -6.91 -0.96 7.43
N ASN A 296 -7.13 -1.30 6.15
CA ASN A 296 -6.08 -1.70 5.22
C ASN A 296 -5.03 -0.58 4.99
N TYR A 297 -5.47 0.68 4.94
CA TYR A 297 -4.55 1.81 4.84
C TYR A 297 -3.67 1.94 6.09
N LEU A 298 -4.24 1.80 7.27
CA LEU A 298 -3.51 1.89 8.53
C LEU A 298 -2.57 0.69 8.75
N THR A 299 -2.95 -0.53 8.34
CA THR A 299 -2.04 -1.69 8.40
C THR A 299 -0.87 -1.55 7.43
N ALA A 300 -1.08 -0.94 6.25
CA ALA A 300 0.00 -0.62 5.33
C ALA A 300 0.95 0.44 5.92
N LEU A 301 0.40 1.51 6.50
CA LEU A 301 1.13 2.59 7.17
C LEU A 301 1.97 2.07 8.35
N ASN A 302 1.42 1.16 9.14
CA ASN A 302 2.13 0.57 10.29
C ASN A 302 3.18 -0.49 9.90
N GLY A 303 3.30 -0.84 8.60
CA GLY A 303 4.19 -1.90 8.13
C GLY A 303 3.72 -3.32 8.46
N GLU A 304 2.49 -3.48 8.98
CA GLU A 304 1.86 -4.77 9.24
C GLU A 304 1.55 -5.50 7.93
N ALA A 305 0.86 -4.82 6.99
CA ALA A 305 0.65 -5.35 5.66
C ALA A 305 1.97 -5.36 4.89
N LYS A 306 2.33 -6.52 4.34
CA LYS A 306 3.57 -6.71 3.58
C LYS A 306 3.37 -6.60 2.08
N ILE A 307 2.19 -6.96 1.59
CA ILE A 307 1.77 -6.77 0.20
C ILE A 307 0.62 -5.77 0.19
N ILE A 308 0.78 -4.68 -0.54
CA ILE A 308 -0.22 -3.64 -0.71
C ILE A 308 -0.65 -3.66 -2.18
N ILE A 309 -1.94 -3.86 -2.41
CA ILE A 309 -2.51 -3.98 -3.76
C ILE A 309 -3.65 -2.99 -3.92
N GLY A 310 -3.68 -2.33 -5.06
CA GLY A 310 -4.79 -1.44 -5.35
C GLY A 310 -4.76 -0.84 -6.73
N THR A 311 -5.70 0.07 -6.96
CA THR A 311 -5.77 0.86 -8.19
C THR A 311 -4.87 2.08 -8.10
N ARG A 312 -4.93 2.96 -9.09
CA ARG A 312 -4.08 4.15 -9.22
C ARG A 312 -3.87 4.96 -7.94
N LEU A 313 -4.90 5.15 -7.09
CA LEU A 313 -4.78 5.93 -5.85
C LEU A 313 -3.85 5.26 -4.81
N CYS A 314 -3.65 3.94 -4.93
CA CYS A 314 -2.79 3.18 -4.02
C CYS A 314 -1.32 3.63 -4.09
N ILE A 315 -0.92 4.32 -5.16
CA ILE A 315 0.43 4.89 -5.30
C ILE A 315 0.79 5.85 -4.16
N PHE A 316 -0.19 6.48 -3.54
CA PHE A 316 0.00 7.42 -2.43
C PHE A 316 -0.04 6.77 -1.04
N THR A 317 -0.28 5.47 -0.94
CA THR A 317 -0.30 4.79 0.37
C THR A 317 1.05 4.94 1.06
N PRO A 318 1.11 5.42 2.32
CA PRO A 318 2.37 5.48 3.05
C PRO A 318 2.87 4.06 3.32
N ILE A 319 4.07 3.77 2.86
CA ILE A 319 4.75 2.48 3.00
C ILE A 319 6.18 2.81 3.44
N GLU A 320 6.55 2.36 4.61
CA GLU A 320 7.83 2.75 5.21
C GLU A 320 9.02 2.00 4.60
N ASN A 321 8.85 0.68 4.45
CA ASN A 321 9.92 -0.21 3.98
C ASN A 321 9.64 -0.76 2.57
N LEU A 322 9.24 0.12 1.65
CA LEU A 322 8.94 -0.25 0.27
C LEU A 322 10.20 -0.74 -0.46
N GLY A 323 10.15 -1.96 -0.99
CA GLY A 323 11.28 -2.61 -1.67
C GLY A 323 11.00 -3.07 -3.10
N LEU A 324 9.73 -3.07 -3.53
CA LEU A 324 9.35 -3.45 -4.89
C LEU A 324 8.04 -2.75 -5.26
N ILE A 325 7.99 -2.21 -6.48
CA ILE A 325 6.75 -1.69 -7.07
C ILE A 325 6.45 -2.47 -8.34
N ILE A 326 5.21 -2.95 -8.48
CA ILE A 326 4.72 -3.63 -9.68
C ILE A 326 3.54 -2.84 -10.24
N VAL A 327 3.54 -2.59 -11.52
CA VAL A 327 2.43 -2.00 -12.28
C VAL A 327 2.07 -2.99 -13.36
N ASP A 328 0.98 -3.71 -13.18
CA ASP A 328 0.49 -4.67 -14.17
C ASP A 328 -0.41 -3.99 -15.18
N GLU A 329 -0.36 -4.41 -16.46
CA GLU A 329 -1.00 -3.76 -17.60
C GLU A 329 -0.69 -2.24 -17.61
N GLU A 330 0.62 -1.90 -17.63
CA GLU A 330 1.12 -0.52 -17.46
C GLU A 330 0.57 0.47 -18.50
N GLN A 331 0.12 -0.04 -19.65
CA GLN A 331 -0.49 0.74 -20.73
C GLN A 331 -1.95 1.14 -20.46
N ASP A 332 -2.59 0.57 -19.41
CA ASP A 332 -4.00 0.82 -19.13
C ASP A 332 -4.25 2.29 -18.76
N GLU A 333 -5.17 2.93 -19.47
CA GLU A 333 -5.50 4.35 -19.30
C GLU A 333 -6.06 4.66 -17.90
N SER A 334 -6.60 3.67 -17.20
CA SER A 334 -7.12 3.85 -15.84
C SER A 334 -6.06 4.28 -14.81
N PHE A 335 -4.76 4.17 -15.14
CA PHE A 335 -3.69 4.72 -14.31
C PHE A 335 -3.58 6.24 -14.40
N LYS A 336 -4.14 6.86 -15.42
CA LYS A 336 -4.28 8.31 -15.54
C LYS A 336 -5.55 8.79 -14.85
N GLN A 337 -5.42 9.73 -13.93
CA GLN A 337 -6.55 10.46 -13.34
C GLN A 337 -6.96 11.60 -14.27
N GLU A 338 -8.22 11.68 -14.66
CA GLU A 338 -8.68 12.66 -15.64
C GLU A 338 -9.25 13.94 -15.02
N SER A 339 -9.67 13.87 -13.77
CA SER A 339 -10.28 15.01 -13.04
C SER A 339 -9.44 15.41 -11.83
N GLU A 340 -9.58 16.64 -11.37
CA GLU A 340 -8.89 17.20 -10.21
C GLU A 340 -7.36 17.08 -10.33
N LEU A 341 -6.70 16.35 -9.46
CA LEU A 341 -5.27 16.05 -9.55
C LEU A 341 -5.02 15.02 -10.67
N ARG A 342 -4.63 15.51 -11.85
CA ARG A 342 -4.47 14.70 -13.09
C ARG A 342 -3.14 13.95 -13.15
N TYR A 343 -2.85 13.15 -12.15
CA TYR A 343 -1.62 12.36 -12.08
C TYR A 343 -1.69 11.08 -12.91
N ASN A 344 -0.51 10.54 -13.26
CA ASN A 344 -0.35 9.19 -13.80
C ASN A 344 0.34 8.31 -12.75
N ALA A 345 -0.34 7.24 -12.32
CA ALA A 345 0.17 6.38 -11.26
C ALA A 345 1.40 5.56 -11.69
N ARG A 346 1.52 5.19 -12.98
CA ARG A 346 2.72 4.55 -13.54
C ARG A 346 3.95 5.46 -13.39
N ASP A 347 3.82 6.71 -13.80
CA ASP A 347 4.93 7.66 -13.75
C ASP A 347 5.34 7.98 -12.30
N LEU A 348 4.34 8.11 -11.42
CA LEU A 348 4.59 8.26 -9.99
C LEU A 348 5.22 6.99 -9.37
N ALA A 349 4.90 5.80 -9.87
CA ALA A 349 5.55 4.56 -9.42
C ALA A 349 7.04 4.56 -9.73
N ILE A 350 7.42 5.02 -10.92
CA ILE A 350 8.82 5.14 -11.32
C ILE A 350 9.55 6.17 -10.46
N TRP A 351 8.94 7.35 -10.27
CA TRP A 351 9.51 8.38 -9.41
C TRP A 351 9.67 7.90 -7.96
N ARG A 352 8.63 7.24 -7.43
CA ARG A 352 8.64 6.69 -6.07
C ARG A 352 9.71 5.61 -5.91
N GLY A 353 9.85 4.71 -6.90
CA GLY A 353 10.91 3.70 -6.93
C GLY A 353 12.30 4.32 -6.89
N LYS A 354 12.52 5.41 -7.64
CA LYS A 354 13.77 6.18 -7.61
C LYS A 354 14.04 6.78 -6.22
N GLN A 355 13.01 7.37 -5.62
CA GLN A 355 13.13 8.02 -4.30
C GLN A 355 13.51 7.04 -3.19
N VAL A 356 13.00 5.82 -3.22
CA VAL A 356 13.24 4.81 -2.18
C VAL A 356 14.31 3.78 -2.57
N SER A 357 14.93 3.94 -3.75
CA SER A 357 15.95 3.04 -4.32
C SER A 357 15.46 1.59 -4.41
N CYS A 358 14.30 1.38 -5.04
CA CYS A 358 13.77 0.03 -5.29
C CYS A 358 13.43 -0.19 -6.77
N PRO A 359 13.41 -1.45 -7.24
CA PRO A 359 13.01 -1.78 -8.59
C PRO A 359 11.53 -1.51 -8.84
N VAL A 360 11.21 -1.12 -10.08
CA VAL A 360 9.85 -0.95 -10.59
C VAL A 360 9.67 -1.89 -11.77
N VAL A 361 8.65 -2.72 -11.72
CA VAL A 361 8.29 -3.67 -12.78
C VAL A 361 7.03 -3.17 -13.48
N LEU A 362 7.15 -2.83 -14.75
CA LEU A 362 6.05 -2.47 -15.63
C LEU A 362 5.71 -3.67 -16.48
N GLY A 363 4.57 -4.31 -16.23
CA GLY A 363 4.16 -5.51 -16.95
C GLY A 363 3.12 -5.21 -18.01
N SER A 364 3.30 -5.75 -19.22
CA SER A 364 2.36 -5.58 -20.31
C SER A 364 2.49 -6.68 -21.38
N ALA A 365 1.38 -6.96 -22.05
CA ALA A 365 1.38 -7.69 -23.31
C ALA A 365 1.49 -6.75 -24.52
N THR A 366 1.09 -5.49 -24.34
CA THR A 366 1.06 -4.43 -25.35
C THR A 366 1.60 -3.14 -24.74
N PRO A 367 2.93 -3.04 -24.51
CA PRO A 367 3.53 -1.90 -23.85
C PRO A 367 3.14 -0.56 -24.48
N SER A 368 3.00 0.48 -23.64
CA SER A 368 2.79 1.83 -24.12
C SER A 368 3.99 2.32 -24.93
N LEU A 369 3.75 3.21 -25.89
CA LEU A 369 4.83 3.78 -26.72
C LEU A 369 5.87 4.50 -25.85
N GLU A 370 5.44 5.17 -24.80
CA GLU A 370 6.32 5.85 -23.86
C GLU A 370 7.25 4.86 -23.14
N SER A 371 6.72 3.75 -22.63
CA SER A 371 7.53 2.73 -21.96
C SER A 371 8.48 2.03 -22.92
N TRP A 372 8.02 1.74 -24.12
CA TRP A 372 8.84 1.16 -25.17
C TRP A 372 9.99 2.09 -25.58
N TYR A 373 9.69 3.37 -25.80
CA TYR A 373 10.71 4.37 -26.11
C TYR A 373 11.76 4.50 -25.00
N GLN A 374 11.34 4.53 -23.72
CA GLN A 374 12.30 4.57 -22.61
C GLN A 374 13.18 3.30 -22.55
N MET A 375 12.66 2.15 -22.95
CA MET A 375 13.42 0.91 -23.07
C MET A 375 14.45 1.01 -24.22
N GLU A 376 14.07 1.51 -25.38
CA GLU A 376 14.99 1.74 -26.51
C GLU A 376 16.10 2.74 -26.17
N GLN A 377 15.81 3.74 -25.33
CA GLN A 377 16.81 4.67 -24.80
C GLN A 377 17.70 4.07 -23.69
N GLY A 378 17.57 2.77 -23.41
CA GLY A 378 18.35 2.08 -22.37
C GLY A 378 18.02 2.46 -20.91
N LYS A 379 16.95 3.25 -20.69
CA LYS A 379 16.51 3.64 -19.34
C LYS A 379 15.73 2.53 -18.64
N TYR A 380 15.01 1.69 -19.40
CA TYR A 380 14.31 0.52 -18.88
C TYR A 380 14.97 -0.75 -19.40
N GLN A 381 15.07 -1.74 -18.53
CA GLN A 381 15.56 -3.06 -18.93
C GLN A 381 14.40 -3.93 -19.40
N LEU A 382 14.50 -4.42 -20.66
CA LEU A 382 13.52 -5.36 -21.21
C LEU A 382 13.70 -6.76 -20.61
N LEU A 383 12.61 -7.34 -20.13
CA LEU A 383 12.47 -8.74 -19.76
C LEU A 383 11.35 -9.34 -20.62
N THR A 384 11.65 -10.37 -21.40
CA THR A 384 10.72 -10.92 -22.39
C THR A 384 10.28 -12.32 -22.00
N LEU A 385 8.97 -12.58 -22.07
CA LEU A 385 8.35 -13.90 -21.92
C LEU A 385 7.64 -14.26 -23.23
N LYS A 386 8.28 -15.06 -24.05
CA LYS A 386 7.81 -15.43 -25.41
C LYS A 386 6.84 -16.61 -25.37
N GLU A 387 7.05 -17.51 -24.41
CA GLU A 387 6.29 -18.76 -24.31
C GLU A 387 5.06 -18.60 -23.43
N ARG A 388 3.96 -19.28 -23.76
CA ARG A 388 2.82 -19.43 -22.85
C ARG A 388 3.14 -20.37 -21.70
N ALA A 389 2.65 -20.02 -20.51
CA ALA A 389 2.84 -20.83 -19.30
C ALA A 389 1.84 -21.99 -19.22
N GLY A 390 1.79 -22.86 -20.23
CA GLY A 390 0.92 -24.03 -20.24
C GLY A 390 1.23 -24.93 -21.42
N SER A 391 1.45 -26.21 -21.19
CA SER A 391 1.61 -27.20 -22.25
C SER A 391 0.33 -27.30 -23.06
N GLY A 392 0.37 -26.93 -24.33
CA GLY A 392 -0.71 -27.13 -25.28
C GLY A 392 -1.58 -25.95 -25.67
N SER A 393 -1.32 -24.72 -25.17
CA SER A 393 -2.07 -23.53 -25.61
C SER A 393 -1.44 -22.92 -26.85
N SER A 394 -2.01 -23.20 -28.04
CA SER A 394 -1.67 -22.51 -29.29
C SER A 394 -2.29 -21.11 -29.34
N LEU A 395 -1.71 -20.23 -30.14
CA LEU A 395 -2.37 -18.95 -30.48
C LEU A 395 -3.67 -19.26 -31.23
N PRO A 396 -4.73 -18.46 -31.06
CA PRO A 396 -5.93 -18.59 -31.85
C PRO A 396 -5.58 -18.43 -33.34
N ARG A 397 -6.23 -19.21 -34.16
CA ARG A 397 -6.15 -19.02 -35.61
C ARG A 397 -6.83 -17.71 -35.95
N ILE A 398 -6.12 -16.83 -36.67
CA ILE A 398 -6.68 -15.55 -37.13
C ILE A 398 -7.17 -15.76 -38.55
N GLU A 399 -8.45 -15.50 -38.80
CA GLU A 399 -9.06 -15.47 -40.10
C GLU A 399 -9.47 -14.03 -40.42
N PHE A 400 -9.06 -13.56 -41.61
CA PHE A 400 -9.48 -12.26 -42.10
C PHE A 400 -10.82 -12.42 -42.81
N ILE A 401 -11.82 -11.69 -42.38
CA ILE A 401 -13.16 -11.68 -42.97
C ILE A 401 -13.34 -10.32 -43.67
N ASP A 402 -13.52 -10.36 -44.98
CA ASP A 402 -13.85 -9.14 -45.74
C ASP A 402 -15.33 -8.82 -45.56
N ILE A 403 -15.58 -7.77 -44.76
CA ILE A 403 -16.94 -7.32 -44.43
C ILE A 403 -17.67 -6.66 -45.60
N HIS A 404 -16.98 -6.28 -46.68
CA HIS A 404 -17.61 -5.70 -47.86
C HIS A 404 -18.43 -6.73 -48.65
N HIS A 405 -18.11 -8.00 -48.52
CA HIS A 405 -18.81 -9.09 -49.21
C HIS A 405 -19.73 -9.94 -48.31
N GLN A 406 -19.78 -9.65 -47.04
CA GLN A 406 -20.67 -10.36 -46.09
C GLN A 406 -21.84 -9.49 -45.61
N LYS A 407 -23.05 -10.03 -45.70
CA LYS A 407 -24.25 -9.39 -45.13
C LYS A 407 -24.18 -9.45 -43.62
N LEU A 408 -24.03 -8.27 -42.99
CA LEU A 408 -24.19 -8.11 -41.54
C LEU A 408 -25.68 -8.28 -41.19
N LYS A 409 -26.01 -9.29 -40.35
CA LYS A 409 -27.30 -9.36 -39.67
C LYS A 409 -27.05 -8.94 -38.22
N ASP A 410 -27.77 -7.92 -37.78
CA ASP A 410 -27.85 -7.45 -36.38
C ASP A 410 -26.51 -7.17 -35.67
N CYS A 411 -25.60 -6.46 -36.34
CA CYS A 411 -24.26 -6.10 -35.81
C CYS A 411 -23.36 -7.28 -35.39
N LEU A 412 -23.72 -8.52 -35.72
CA LEU A 412 -22.91 -9.70 -35.43
C LEU A 412 -22.52 -10.41 -36.72
N LEU A 413 -21.23 -10.72 -36.84
CA LEU A 413 -20.71 -11.62 -37.87
C LEU A 413 -21.07 -13.06 -37.47
N TYR A 414 -22.12 -13.62 -38.09
CA TYR A 414 -22.41 -15.05 -38.01
C TYR A 414 -21.48 -15.79 -38.99
N THR A 415 -20.48 -16.46 -38.47
CA THR A 415 -19.80 -17.52 -39.20
C THR A 415 -20.68 -18.76 -39.07
N SER A 416 -21.24 -19.25 -40.17
CA SER A 416 -21.85 -20.59 -40.23
C SER A 416 -20.80 -21.63 -39.83
N PRO A 417 -21.24 -22.73 -39.16
CA PRO A 417 -20.35 -23.81 -38.77
C PRO A 417 -19.69 -24.50 -39.94
#